data_e8ecc1e330f80b66bd78a886cfa993eb
#
_entry.id   e8ecc1e330f80b66bd78a886cfa993eb
#
_cell.length_a   1.000
_cell.length_b   1.000
_cell.length_c   1.000
_cell.angle_alpha   90.00
_cell.angle_beta   90.00
_cell.angle_gamma   90.00
#
_symmetry.space_group_name_H-M   'P 1'
#
loop_
_entity.id
_entity.type
_entity.pdbx_description
1 polymer ?
#
loop_
_entity_poly.entity_id
_entity_poly.type
_entity_poly.pdbx_seq_one_letter_code
_entity_poly.pdbx_strand_id
1 'polypeptide(L)'
;MLFDLDGTLFDADYDWPWIKAQLGMAHLDGSILDHLQSLDDDERAECERFLERVEDAATEGGRLHEGAPALLRHLRDLGLKRALVTNNRRRNADRVIARYGLDFDAIVTRNDGVYKPSGAPLVQAARQIDCPLDGVVYVGDNELDVRAARDAGVGHLIVIGDDADRFRERCDALASNLDDVCEAIERWVATGSSGSMASDF
;
A
#
# COMPACT_ATOMS: atom_id res chain seq x y z
N MET A 1 6.21 7.28 6.71
CA MET A 1 5.30 6.12 6.64
C MET A 1 4.69 6.02 5.26
N LEU A 2 4.68 4.85 4.65
CA LEU A 2 3.97 4.58 3.39
C LEU A 2 2.90 3.52 3.66
N PHE A 3 1.73 3.65 3.04
CA PHE A 3 0.60 2.73 3.19
C PHE A 3 0.06 2.30 1.84
N ASP A 4 -0.27 1.02 1.69
CA ASP A 4 -1.20 0.60 0.65
C ASP A 4 -2.64 1.04 1.00
N LEU A 5 -3.53 0.98 0.03
CA LEU A 5 -4.94 1.32 0.19
C LEU A 5 -5.80 0.06 0.38
N ASP A 6 -5.94 -0.72 -0.68
CA ASP A 6 -6.88 -1.82 -0.78
C ASP A 6 -6.38 -3.06 0.01
N GLY A 7 -7.10 -3.50 1.03
CA GLY A 7 -6.70 -4.55 1.95
C GLY A 7 -5.88 -4.06 3.15
N THR A 8 -5.41 -2.80 3.13
CA THR A 8 -4.59 -2.22 4.20
C THR A 8 -5.33 -1.13 4.99
N LEU A 9 -5.74 -0.05 4.33
CA LEU A 9 -6.53 1.02 4.94
C LEU A 9 -8.01 0.94 4.58
N PHE A 10 -8.34 0.30 3.47
CA PHE A 10 -9.67 0.24 2.88
C PHE A 10 -10.02 -1.17 2.45
N ASP A 11 -11.15 -1.68 2.92
CA ASP A 11 -11.73 -2.96 2.54
C ASP A 11 -12.64 -2.74 1.33
N ALA A 12 -12.13 -3.09 0.15
CA ALA A 12 -12.83 -2.97 -1.12
C ALA A 12 -13.57 -4.25 -1.53
N ASP A 13 -13.45 -5.34 -0.74
CA ASP A 13 -14.10 -6.65 -0.94
C ASP A 13 -13.92 -7.20 -2.36
N TYR A 14 -12.66 -7.18 -2.87
CA TYR A 14 -12.35 -7.71 -4.20
C TYR A 14 -12.36 -9.23 -4.25
N ASP A 15 -13.17 -9.80 -5.14
CA ASP A 15 -13.03 -11.21 -5.54
C ASP A 15 -11.90 -11.34 -6.59
N TRP A 16 -10.65 -11.34 -6.11
CA TRP A 16 -9.47 -11.45 -6.99
C TRP A 16 -9.46 -12.68 -7.88
N PRO A 17 -9.85 -13.89 -7.41
CA PRO A 17 -9.98 -15.07 -8.26
C PRO A 17 -10.95 -14.85 -9.42
N TRP A 18 -12.13 -14.30 -9.15
CA TRP A 18 -13.10 -14.00 -10.19
C TRP A 18 -12.60 -12.93 -11.16
N ILE A 19 -12.03 -11.83 -10.66
CA ILE A 19 -11.47 -10.76 -11.49
C ILE A 19 -10.40 -11.29 -12.44
N LYS A 20 -9.44 -12.07 -11.91
CA LYS A 20 -8.38 -12.69 -12.72
C LYS A 20 -8.93 -13.63 -13.78
N ALA A 21 -9.96 -14.43 -13.44
CA ALA A 21 -10.62 -15.31 -14.41
C ALA A 21 -11.28 -14.53 -15.56
N GLN A 22 -11.95 -13.39 -15.26
CA GLN A 22 -12.54 -12.52 -16.28
C GLN A 22 -11.50 -11.87 -17.20
N LEU A 23 -10.30 -11.63 -16.66
CA LEU A 23 -9.16 -11.09 -17.43
C LEU A 23 -8.33 -12.17 -18.13
N GLY A 24 -8.78 -13.44 -18.15
CA GLY A 24 -8.05 -14.55 -18.76
C GLY A 24 -6.84 -15.03 -17.93
N MET A 25 -6.72 -14.63 -16.67
CA MET A 25 -5.58 -14.93 -15.79
C MET A 25 -5.81 -16.11 -14.84
N ALA A 26 -6.85 -16.92 -15.04
CA ALA A 26 -7.27 -17.96 -14.08
C ALA A 26 -6.16 -18.94 -13.65
N HIS A 27 -5.08 -19.06 -14.44
CA HIS A 27 -3.95 -19.95 -14.20
C HIS A 27 -2.60 -19.21 -14.10
N LEU A 28 -2.61 -17.88 -14.06
CA LEU A 28 -1.40 -17.08 -14.01
C LEU A 28 -1.19 -16.50 -12.60
N ASP A 29 -0.03 -16.79 -12.01
CA ASP A 29 0.46 -16.08 -10.84
C ASP A 29 1.06 -14.76 -11.30
N GLY A 30 0.64 -13.64 -10.70
CA GLY A 30 1.24 -12.36 -11.03
C GLY A 30 0.33 -11.16 -10.88
N SER A 31 0.86 -10.02 -11.28
CA SER A 31 0.18 -8.74 -11.27
C SER A 31 -0.80 -8.62 -12.46
N ILE A 32 -2.02 -8.19 -12.19
CA ILE A 32 -2.99 -7.85 -13.24
C ILE A 32 -2.42 -6.78 -14.15
N LEU A 33 -1.72 -5.78 -13.63
CA LEU A 33 -1.15 -4.69 -14.42
C LEU A 33 -0.05 -5.17 -15.38
N ASP A 34 0.78 -6.15 -14.96
CA ASP A 34 1.77 -6.77 -15.84
C ASP A 34 1.10 -7.58 -16.96
N HIS A 35 0.03 -8.31 -16.61
CA HIS A 35 -0.75 -9.03 -17.62
C HIS A 35 -1.34 -8.08 -18.66
N LEU A 36 -1.98 -6.98 -18.25
CA LEU A 36 -2.54 -5.98 -19.16
C LEU A 36 -1.48 -5.43 -20.14
N GLN A 37 -0.25 -5.24 -19.69
CA GLN A 37 0.84 -4.78 -20.55
C GLN A 37 1.30 -5.83 -21.58
N SER A 38 1.02 -7.10 -21.36
CA SER A 38 1.36 -8.18 -22.30
C SER A 38 0.31 -8.38 -23.43
N LEU A 39 -0.87 -7.77 -23.31
CA LEU A 39 -1.96 -7.86 -24.27
C LEU A 39 -1.75 -6.89 -25.44
N ASP A 40 -2.39 -7.19 -26.56
CA ASP A 40 -2.49 -6.21 -27.65
C ASP A 40 -3.38 -5.01 -27.25
N ASP A 41 -3.41 -3.97 -28.09
CA ASP A 41 -4.05 -2.71 -27.73
C ASP A 41 -5.58 -2.84 -27.57
N ASP A 42 -6.25 -3.68 -28.37
CA ASP A 42 -7.69 -3.86 -28.32
C ASP A 42 -8.09 -4.71 -27.10
N GLU A 43 -7.40 -5.83 -26.87
CA GLU A 43 -7.60 -6.70 -25.70
C GLU A 43 -7.33 -5.94 -24.40
N ARG A 44 -6.22 -5.20 -24.36
CA ARG A 44 -5.86 -4.38 -23.20
C ARG A 44 -6.94 -3.34 -22.89
N ALA A 45 -7.43 -2.62 -23.89
CA ALA A 45 -8.46 -1.61 -23.70
C ALA A 45 -9.79 -2.21 -23.18
N GLU A 46 -10.13 -3.44 -23.57
CA GLU A 46 -11.30 -4.15 -23.05
C GLU A 46 -11.10 -4.55 -21.58
N CYS A 47 -9.97 -5.16 -21.27
CA CYS A 47 -9.61 -5.57 -19.91
C CYS A 47 -9.50 -4.37 -18.96
N GLU A 48 -8.92 -3.25 -19.39
CA GLU A 48 -8.85 -2.02 -18.61
C GLU A 48 -10.26 -1.49 -18.29
N ARG A 49 -11.16 -1.43 -19.28
CA ARG A 49 -12.55 -1.00 -19.05
C ARG A 49 -13.30 -1.92 -18.08
N PHE A 50 -13.03 -3.22 -18.13
CA PHE A 50 -13.59 -4.17 -17.16
C PHE A 50 -13.06 -3.90 -15.75
N LEU A 51 -11.72 -3.83 -15.60
CA LEU A 51 -11.06 -3.56 -14.32
C LEU A 51 -11.53 -2.24 -13.71
N GLU A 52 -11.64 -1.19 -14.52
CA GLU A 52 -12.15 0.11 -14.10
C GLU A 52 -13.55 0.05 -13.49
N ARG A 53 -14.47 -0.71 -14.12
CA ARG A 53 -15.82 -0.86 -13.57
C ARG A 53 -15.84 -1.61 -12.24
N VAL A 54 -15.00 -2.64 -12.11
CA VAL A 54 -14.88 -3.41 -10.87
C VAL A 54 -14.33 -2.53 -9.77
N GLU A 55 -13.24 -1.80 -10.04
CA GLU A 55 -12.62 -0.90 -9.06
C GLU A 55 -13.55 0.25 -8.65
N ASP A 56 -14.32 0.83 -9.61
CA ASP A 56 -15.29 1.87 -9.28
C ASP A 56 -16.39 1.34 -8.35
N ALA A 57 -16.93 0.14 -8.63
CA ALA A 57 -17.95 -0.50 -7.79
C ALA A 57 -17.40 -0.85 -6.40
N ALA A 58 -16.19 -1.42 -6.32
CA ALA A 58 -15.54 -1.74 -5.08
C ALA A 58 -15.23 -0.49 -4.24
N THR A 59 -14.78 0.59 -4.87
CA THR A 59 -14.58 1.89 -4.20
C THR A 59 -15.88 2.46 -3.64
N GLU A 60 -16.98 2.32 -4.36
CA GLU A 60 -18.29 2.81 -3.92
C GLU A 60 -18.87 1.97 -2.76
N GLY A 61 -18.79 0.64 -2.87
CA GLY A 61 -19.32 -0.31 -1.89
C GLY A 61 -18.43 -0.54 -0.67
N GLY A 62 -17.15 -0.30 -0.79
CA GLY A 62 -16.15 -0.59 0.23
C GLY A 62 -16.21 0.35 1.44
N ARG A 63 -15.45 -0.03 2.46
CA ARG A 63 -15.39 0.69 3.74
C ARG A 63 -13.96 0.85 4.22
N LEU A 64 -13.72 1.88 4.99
CA LEU A 64 -12.43 2.08 5.66
C LEU A 64 -12.27 1.04 6.78
N HIS A 65 -11.07 0.48 6.92
CA HIS A 65 -10.74 -0.34 8.08
C HIS A 65 -10.86 0.48 9.38
N GLU A 66 -11.36 -0.18 10.43
CA GLU A 66 -11.44 0.42 11.75
C GLU A 66 -10.05 0.89 12.19
N GLY A 67 -9.99 2.06 12.82
CA GLY A 67 -8.73 2.64 13.28
C GLY A 67 -7.95 3.46 12.22
N ALA A 68 -8.19 3.31 10.91
CA ALA A 68 -7.40 4.01 9.89
C ALA A 68 -7.34 5.55 10.06
N PRO A 69 -8.46 6.27 10.32
CA PRO A 69 -8.38 7.70 10.56
C PRO A 69 -7.65 8.04 11.86
N ALA A 70 -7.76 7.19 12.88
CA ALA A 70 -7.08 7.41 14.16
C ALA A 70 -5.57 7.24 14.02
N LEU A 71 -5.13 6.17 13.36
CA LEU A 71 -3.73 5.91 13.05
C LEU A 71 -3.12 7.08 12.26
N LEU A 72 -3.74 7.49 11.16
CA LEU A 72 -3.21 8.58 10.33
C LEU A 72 -3.12 9.91 11.08
N ARG A 73 -4.08 10.22 11.96
CA ARG A 73 -4.02 11.40 12.83
C ARG A 73 -2.89 11.28 13.86
N HIS A 74 -2.76 10.12 14.52
CA HIS A 74 -1.72 9.87 15.50
C HIS A 74 -0.32 10.05 14.89
N LEU A 75 -0.08 9.47 13.70
CA LEU A 75 1.19 9.63 12.99
C LEU A 75 1.48 11.10 12.63
N ARG A 76 0.46 11.85 12.24
CA ARG A 76 0.60 13.29 12.00
C ARG A 76 1.00 14.02 13.28
N ASP A 77 0.34 13.71 14.40
CA ASP A 77 0.58 14.36 15.69
C ASP A 77 1.99 14.04 16.24
N LEU A 78 2.56 12.87 15.84
CA LEU A 78 3.98 12.53 16.04
C LEU A 78 4.93 13.24 15.04
N GLY A 79 4.43 14.03 14.11
CA GLY A 79 5.23 14.70 13.08
C GLY A 79 5.72 13.77 11.96
N LEU A 80 5.19 12.54 11.87
CA LEU A 80 5.59 11.57 10.84
C LEU A 80 4.88 11.86 9.52
N LYS A 81 5.65 11.91 8.44
CA LYS A 81 5.12 12.01 7.08
C LYS A 81 4.40 10.73 6.66
N ARG A 82 3.28 10.88 5.93
CA ARG A 82 2.43 9.77 5.48
C ARG A 82 2.21 9.87 3.99
N ALA A 83 2.45 8.77 3.26
CA ALA A 83 2.11 8.69 1.85
C ALA A 83 1.27 7.46 1.55
N LEU A 84 0.39 7.59 0.58
CA LEU A 84 -0.40 6.50 0.02
C LEU A 84 0.28 5.96 -1.23
N VAL A 85 0.41 4.64 -1.36
CA VAL A 85 1.01 3.97 -2.52
C VAL A 85 0.11 2.82 -2.95
N THR A 86 -0.66 2.99 -4.01
CA THR A 86 -1.64 2.00 -4.44
C THR A 86 -1.55 1.67 -5.92
N ASN A 87 -1.86 0.41 -6.27
CA ASN A 87 -2.08 0.00 -7.66
C ASN A 87 -3.46 0.41 -8.20
N ASN A 88 -4.31 1.02 -7.38
CA ASN A 88 -5.59 1.56 -7.81
C ASN A 88 -5.40 2.85 -8.61
N ARG A 89 -6.48 3.29 -9.27
CA ARG A 89 -6.48 4.56 -10.02
C ARG A 89 -6.53 5.76 -9.10
N ARG A 90 -5.91 6.84 -9.53
CA ARG A 90 -5.90 8.12 -8.82
C ARG A 90 -7.32 8.59 -8.44
N ARG A 91 -8.26 8.48 -9.39
CA ARG A 91 -9.66 8.83 -9.18
C ARG A 91 -10.30 8.09 -7.99
N ASN A 92 -10.01 6.79 -7.84
CA ASN A 92 -10.56 5.97 -6.78
C ASN A 92 -9.89 6.26 -5.44
N ALA A 93 -8.56 6.41 -5.42
CA ALA A 93 -7.82 6.86 -4.24
C ALA A 93 -8.35 8.22 -3.74
N ASP A 94 -8.52 9.20 -4.63
CA ASP A 94 -9.05 10.53 -4.29
C ASP A 94 -10.49 10.46 -3.74
N ARG A 95 -11.34 9.55 -4.25
CA ARG A 95 -12.71 9.32 -3.73
C ARG A 95 -12.70 8.79 -2.30
N VAL A 96 -11.86 7.78 -2.02
CA VAL A 96 -11.72 7.23 -0.66
C VAL A 96 -11.21 8.31 0.29
N ILE A 97 -10.16 9.02 -0.11
CA ILE A 97 -9.57 10.12 0.68
C ILE A 97 -10.62 11.18 1.01
N ALA A 98 -11.36 11.65 0.01
CA ALA A 98 -12.38 12.68 0.18
C ALA A 98 -13.57 12.19 1.04
N ARG A 99 -14.03 10.94 0.81
CA ARG A 99 -15.16 10.33 1.54
C ARG A 99 -14.90 10.23 3.04
N TYR A 100 -13.67 9.93 3.43
CA TYR A 100 -13.30 9.68 4.82
C TYR A 100 -12.45 10.78 5.44
N GLY A 101 -12.15 11.85 4.70
CA GLY A 101 -11.35 12.97 5.19
C GLY A 101 -9.92 12.56 5.56
N LEU A 102 -9.32 11.64 4.79
CA LEU A 102 -7.96 11.19 5.02
C LEU A 102 -6.98 12.26 4.57
N ASP A 103 -5.80 12.28 5.21
CA ASP A 103 -4.77 13.28 4.95
C ASP A 103 -3.42 12.59 4.72
N PHE A 104 -2.82 12.82 3.55
CA PHE A 104 -1.53 12.30 3.14
C PHE A 104 -0.63 13.42 2.61
N ASP A 105 0.66 13.34 2.93
CA ASP A 105 1.69 14.26 2.41
C ASP A 105 2.03 13.97 0.94
N ALA A 106 1.82 12.72 0.48
CA ALA A 106 1.99 12.32 -0.92
C ALA A 106 1.04 11.18 -1.28
N ILE A 107 0.69 11.06 -2.56
CA ILE A 107 -0.15 9.99 -3.10
C ILE A 107 0.47 9.52 -4.42
N VAL A 108 0.84 8.24 -4.48
CA VAL A 108 1.33 7.57 -5.69
C VAL A 108 0.36 6.47 -6.07
N THR A 109 -0.06 6.48 -7.33
CA THR A 109 -1.04 5.56 -7.91
C THR A 109 -0.50 4.98 -9.20
N ARG A 110 -1.14 3.97 -9.79
CA ARG A 110 -0.71 3.47 -11.11
C ARG A 110 -0.77 4.51 -12.23
N ASN A 111 -1.56 5.58 -12.07
CA ASN A 111 -1.60 6.68 -13.05
C ASN A 111 -0.31 7.51 -13.08
N ASP A 112 0.57 7.35 -12.09
CA ASP A 112 1.89 7.98 -12.06
C ASP A 112 2.93 7.20 -12.91
N GLY A 113 2.51 6.14 -13.62
CA GLY A 113 3.35 5.32 -14.49
C GLY A 113 4.23 4.31 -13.75
N VAL A 114 4.01 4.14 -12.44
CA VAL A 114 4.72 3.18 -11.59
C VAL A 114 3.72 2.39 -10.75
N TYR A 115 3.99 1.09 -10.55
CA TYR A 115 3.09 0.22 -9.79
C TYR A 115 3.83 -0.97 -9.16
N LYS A 116 3.25 -1.54 -8.10
CA LYS A 116 3.73 -2.76 -7.45
C LYS A 116 3.47 -3.98 -8.36
N PRO A 117 4.37 -4.97 -8.46
CA PRO A 117 5.40 -5.34 -7.47
C PRO A 117 6.76 -4.64 -7.61
N SER A 118 6.94 -3.68 -8.53
CA SER A 118 8.16 -2.88 -8.56
C SER A 118 8.25 -1.99 -7.31
N GLY A 119 9.47 -1.75 -6.84
CA GLY A 119 9.75 -0.80 -5.76
C GLY A 119 9.63 0.67 -6.18
N ALA A 120 9.54 0.94 -7.49
CA ALA A 120 9.51 2.31 -8.03
C ALA A 120 8.44 3.22 -7.40
N PRO A 121 7.17 2.78 -7.15
CA PRO A 121 6.18 3.63 -6.51
C PRO A 121 6.55 3.99 -5.06
N LEU A 122 7.19 3.09 -4.31
CA LEU A 122 7.65 3.36 -2.94
C LEU A 122 8.80 4.37 -2.95
N VAL A 123 9.76 4.20 -3.89
CA VAL A 123 10.87 5.15 -4.09
C VAL A 123 10.33 6.53 -4.45
N GLN A 124 9.33 6.60 -5.33
CA GLN A 124 8.69 7.86 -5.71
C GLN A 124 8.00 8.52 -4.52
N ALA A 125 7.21 7.77 -3.74
CA ALA A 125 6.53 8.27 -2.55
C ALA A 125 7.52 8.77 -1.49
N ALA A 126 8.59 8.01 -1.22
CA ALA A 126 9.63 8.40 -0.28
C ALA A 126 10.30 9.72 -0.67
N ARG A 127 10.59 9.92 -1.96
CA ARG A 127 11.12 11.18 -2.50
C ARG A 127 10.12 12.34 -2.34
N GLN A 128 8.83 12.11 -2.57
CA GLN A 128 7.81 13.16 -2.45
C GLN A 128 7.62 13.64 -1.01
N ILE A 129 7.89 12.78 -0.03
CA ILE A 129 7.83 13.15 1.40
C ILE A 129 9.20 13.49 2.00
N ASP A 130 10.25 13.56 1.17
CA ASP A 130 11.62 13.86 1.56
C ASP A 130 12.13 12.93 2.68
N CYS A 131 11.96 11.62 2.48
CA CYS A 131 12.36 10.59 3.43
C CYS A 131 13.32 9.58 2.74
N PRO A 132 14.50 9.29 3.31
CA PRO A 132 15.37 8.24 2.79
C PRO A 132 14.71 6.87 3.00
N LEU A 133 14.99 5.92 2.09
CA LEU A 133 14.31 4.62 2.07
C LEU A 133 14.54 3.78 3.34
N ASP A 134 15.71 3.87 3.94
CA ASP A 134 16.04 3.22 5.21
C ASP A 134 15.26 3.78 6.41
N GLY A 135 14.75 5.01 6.30
CA GLY A 135 13.82 5.63 7.25
C GLY A 135 12.34 5.33 6.97
N VAL A 136 12.04 4.62 5.88
CA VAL A 136 10.65 4.30 5.51
C VAL A 136 10.16 3.06 6.25
N VAL A 137 8.97 3.14 6.84
CA VAL A 137 8.13 1.99 7.20
C VAL A 137 7.02 1.89 6.18
N TYR A 138 6.89 0.74 5.51
CA TYR A 138 5.80 0.44 4.59
C TYR A 138 4.80 -0.54 5.21
N VAL A 139 3.52 -0.30 5.01
CA VAL A 139 2.41 -1.16 5.47
C VAL A 139 1.62 -1.61 4.26
N GLY A 140 1.47 -2.93 4.10
CA GLY A 140 0.72 -3.56 3.01
C GLY A 140 0.16 -4.91 3.44
N ASP A 141 -0.64 -5.56 2.59
CA ASP A 141 -1.38 -6.78 2.96
C ASP A 141 -1.03 -8.01 2.10
N ASN A 142 -0.35 -7.83 0.97
CA ASN A 142 -0.24 -8.88 -0.04
C ASN A 142 1.18 -9.07 -0.62
N GLU A 143 1.31 -10.06 -1.51
CA GLU A 143 2.58 -10.42 -2.15
C GLU A 143 3.19 -9.28 -2.98
N LEU A 144 2.36 -8.43 -3.61
CA LEU A 144 2.87 -7.32 -4.42
C LEU A 144 3.54 -6.27 -3.53
N ASP A 145 3.01 -6.07 -2.31
CA ASP A 145 3.57 -5.16 -1.31
C ASP A 145 4.91 -5.66 -0.79
N VAL A 146 4.98 -6.93 -0.44
CA VAL A 146 6.22 -7.56 0.05
C VAL A 146 7.32 -7.48 -1.00
N ARG A 147 6.99 -7.75 -2.28
CA ARG A 147 7.96 -7.65 -3.38
C ARG A 147 8.40 -6.20 -3.61
N ALA A 148 7.45 -5.27 -3.63
CA ALA A 148 7.75 -3.84 -3.81
C ALA A 148 8.62 -3.28 -2.68
N ALA A 149 8.33 -3.64 -1.42
CA ALA A 149 9.13 -3.23 -0.28
C ALA A 149 10.58 -3.71 -0.37
N ARG A 150 10.77 -4.97 -0.75
CA ARG A 150 12.12 -5.57 -0.94
C ARG A 150 12.86 -4.94 -2.11
N ASP A 151 12.18 -4.73 -3.24
CA ASP A 151 12.78 -4.13 -4.44
C ASP A 151 13.17 -2.66 -4.18
N ALA A 152 12.37 -1.91 -3.42
CA ALA A 152 12.68 -0.55 -3.01
C ALA A 152 13.79 -0.47 -1.94
N GLY A 153 13.96 -1.50 -1.12
CA GLY A 153 14.87 -1.48 0.02
C GLY A 153 14.41 -0.55 1.14
N VAL A 154 13.10 -0.59 1.48
CA VAL A 154 12.56 0.19 2.62
C VAL A 154 13.13 -0.31 3.95
N GLY A 155 13.23 0.58 4.93
CA GLY A 155 13.79 0.26 6.24
C GLY A 155 13.01 -0.80 7.00
N HIS A 156 11.66 -0.73 6.97
CA HIS A 156 10.80 -1.72 7.61
C HIS A 156 9.55 -2.00 6.80
N LEU A 157 9.09 -3.26 6.86
CA LEU A 157 7.85 -3.74 6.27
C LEU A 157 6.94 -4.34 7.35
N ILE A 158 5.73 -3.83 7.47
CA ILE A 158 4.63 -4.43 8.22
C ILE A 158 3.67 -5.09 7.24
N VAL A 159 3.32 -6.34 7.47
CA VAL A 159 2.25 -7.00 6.72
C VAL A 159 1.04 -7.16 7.64
N ILE A 160 -0.12 -6.66 7.17
CA ILE A 160 -1.39 -6.67 7.90
C ILE A 160 -2.38 -7.66 7.27
N GLY A 161 -3.23 -8.26 8.10
CA GLY A 161 -4.36 -9.10 7.69
C GLY A 161 -4.32 -10.51 8.24
N ASP A 162 -5.41 -11.26 8.03
CA ASP A 162 -5.60 -12.61 8.59
C ASP A 162 -4.58 -13.62 8.07
N ASP A 163 -4.16 -13.48 6.80
CA ASP A 163 -3.18 -14.37 6.15
C ASP A 163 -1.73 -13.84 6.24
N ALA A 164 -1.47 -12.83 7.06
CA ALA A 164 -0.15 -12.19 7.16
C ALA A 164 0.96 -13.17 7.58
N ASP A 165 0.62 -14.23 8.31
CA ASP A 165 1.57 -15.24 8.80
C ASP A 165 2.41 -15.90 7.68
N ARG A 166 1.89 -16.00 6.47
CA ARG A 166 2.62 -16.52 5.30
C ARG A 166 3.83 -15.66 4.90
N PHE A 167 3.91 -14.43 5.42
CA PHE A 167 4.99 -13.49 5.14
C PHE A 167 5.98 -13.34 6.30
N ARG A 168 5.85 -14.10 7.39
CA ARG A 168 6.63 -13.98 8.63
C ARG A 168 8.13 -13.87 8.43
N GLU A 169 8.69 -14.64 7.50
CA GLU A 169 10.12 -14.61 7.19
C GLU A 169 10.52 -13.51 6.20
N ARG A 170 9.55 -12.70 5.77
CA ARG A 170 9.70 -11.74 4.68
C ARG A 170 9.29 -10.32 5.05
N CYS A 171 8.95 -10.09 6.32
CA CYS A 171 8.59 -8.78 6.86
C CYS A 171 9.21 -8.59 8.25
N ASP A 172 9.19 -7.36 8.74
CA ASP A 172 9.75 -7.01 10.05
C ASP A 172 8.71 -7.14 11.17
N ALA A 173 7.43 -6.99 10.84
CA ALA A 173 6.32 -7.20 11.75
C ALA A 173 5.07 -7.70 11.02
N LEU A 174 4.25 -8.45 11.76
CA LEU A 174 2.91 -8.87 11.37
C LEU A 174 1.90 -8.11 12.22
N ALA A 175 0.78 -7.74 11.62
CA ALA A 175 -0.31 -7.06 12.27
C ALA A 175 -1.65 -7.72 11.88
N SER A 176 -2.56 -7.87 12.83
CA SER A 176 -3.91 -8.36 12.55
C SER A 176 -4.89 -7.21 12.27
N ASN A 177 -4.55 -6.02 12.74
CA ASN A 177 -5.35 -4.79 12.61
C ASN A 177 -4.46 -3.55 12.67
N LEU A 178 -5.06 -2.36 12.51
CA LEU A 178 -4.31 -1.10 12.50
C LEU A 178 -3.82 -0.65 13.87
N ASP A 179 -4.35 -1.18 14.97
CA ASP A 179 -3.83 -0.93 16.31
C ASP A 179 -2.48 -1.65 16.50
N ASP A 180 -2.36 -2.90 16.02
CA ASP A 180 -1.07 -3.63 16.00
C ASP A 180 -0.02 -2.89 15.16
N VAL A 181 -0.43 -2.29 14.03
CA VAL A 181 0.45 -1.44 13.20
C VAL A 181 0.94 -0.24 14.01
N CYS A 182 0.04 0.44 14.72
CA CYS A 182 0.38 1.58 15.57
C CYS A 182 1.41 1.19 16.62
N GLU A 183 1.19 0.10 17.36
CA GLU A 183 2.12 -0.40 18.38
C GLU A 183 3.50 -0.76 17.80
N ALA A 184 3.55 -1.35 16.62
CA ALA A 184 4.83 -1.66 15.96
C ALA A 184 5.61 -0.39 15.62
N ILE A 185 4.92 0.63 15.09
CA ILE A 185 5.53 1.92 14.75
C ILE A 185 6.05 2.62 16.01
N GLU A 186 5.25 2.69 17.08
CA GLU A 186 5.65 3.33 18.33
C GLU A 186 6.92 2.69 18.93
N ARG A 187 7.03 1.36 18.88
CA ARG A 187 8.23 0.65 19.32
C ARG A 187 9.47 1.09 18.54
N TRP A 188 9.38 1.26 17.22
CA TRP A 188 10.52 1.69 16.39
C TRP A 188 10.86 3.16 16.61
N VAL A 189 9.87 4.03 16.74
CA VAL A 189 10.09 5.45 17.07
C VAL A 189 10.79 5.59 18.42
N ALA A 190 10.38 4.82 19.44
CA ALA A 190 10.99 4.84 20.76
C ALA A 190 12.44 4.34 20.75
N THR A 191 12.76 3.31 19.96
CA THR A 191 14.13 2.77 19.86
C THR A 191 15.04 3.65 19.01
N GLY A 192 14.53 4.28 17.94
CA GLY A 192 15.29 5.21 17.08
C GLY A 192 15.67 6.50 17.81
N SER A 193 14.85 6.97 18.76
CA SER A 193 15.18 8.15 19.59
C SER A 193 16.32 7.89 20.57
N SER A 194 16.64 6.61 20.86
CA SER A 194 17.73 6.24 21.78
C SER A 194 19.10 6.20 21.10
N GLY A 195 19.16 6.19 19.76
CA GLY A 195 20.42 6.10 18.98
C GLY A 195 21.06 7.45 18.64
N SER A 196 20.36 8.57 18.82
CA SER A 196 20.86 9.90 18.45
C SER A 196 21.58 10.68 19.56
N MET A 197 21.77 10.10 20.76
CA MET A 197 22.47 10.77 21.88
C MET A 197 23.91 10.27 22.12
N ALA A 198 24.51 9.54 21.19
CA ALA A 198 25.85 8.98 21.37
C ALA A 198 26.87 9.43 20.32
N SER A 199 26.84 10.70 19.87
CA SER A 199 27.92 11.26 19.06
C SER A 199 28.08 12.76 19.27
N ASP A 200 28.33 13.18 20.53
CA ASP A 200 29.00 14.44 20.84
C ASP A 200 29.81 14.25 22.13
N PHE A 201 31.01 13.66 21.99
CA PHE A 201 32.18 13.90 22.84
C PHE A 201 33.46 13.64 22.05
#